data_7786e0ee11f954ded77066dbb67285fc
#
_entry.id   7786e0ee11f954ded77066dbb67285fc
#
_cell.length_a   1.000
_cell.length_b   1.000
_cell.length_c   1.000
_cell.angle_alpha   90.00
_cell.angle_beta   90.00
_cell.angle_gamma   90.00
#
_symmetry.space_group_name_H-M   'P 1'
#
loop_
_entity.id
_entity.type
_entity.pdbx_description
1 polymer ?
#
loop_
_entity_poly.entity_id
_entity_poly.type
_entity_poly.pdbx_seq_one_letter_code
_entity_poly.pdbx_strand_id
1 'polypeptide(L)' 'MLFVETSLFSARMPAYLSDDEYRELQAHLLARPDAGDVIRGSGGIRKVRWAARGRGKSGGVRVIYYWASAVAQIYLLTL' A
#
# COMPACT_ATOMS: atom_id res chain seq x y z
N MET A 1 -13.84 6.10 -0.99
CA MET A 1 -12.41 6.13 -0.56
C MET A 1 -11.54 6.42 -1.76
N LEU A 2 -10.70 7.41 -1.65
CA LEU A 2 -9.81 7.80 -2.72
C LEU A 2 -8.39 7.36 -2.42
N PHE A 3 -7.72 6.77 -3.42
CA PHE A 3 -6.31 6.44 -3.30
C PHE A 3 -5.48 7.54 -3.96
N VAL A 4 -4.51 8.05 -3.24
CA VAL A 4 -3.63 9.10 -3.73
C VAL A 4 -2.21 8.54 -3.76
N GLU A 5 -1.57 8.53 -4.92
CA GLU A 5 -0.20 8.03 -5.05
C GLU A 5 0.77 9.19 -4.96
N THR A 6 1.83 9.02 -4.17
CA THR A 6 2.95 9.96 -4.24
C THR A 6 3.71 9.71 -5.54
N SER A 7 4.51 10.67 -5.96
CA SER A 7 5.35 10.49 -7.16
C SER A 7 6.29 9.31 -6.98
N LEU A 8 6.82 9.13 -5.78
CA LEU A 8 7.71 8.02 -5.51
C LEU A 8 7.00 6.69 -5.67
N PHE A 9 5.78 6.58 -5.13
CA PHE A 9 5.00 5.35 -5.27
C PHE A 9 4.70 5.07 -6.73
N SER A 10 4.23 6.08 -7.46
CA SER A 10 3.89 5.90 -8.88
C SER A 10 5.07 5.44 -9.70
N ALA A 11 6.26 5.97 -9.41
CA ALA A 11 7.46 5.61 -10.14
C ALA A 11 7.92 4.19 -9.83
N ARG A 12 7.73 3.72 -8.61
CA ARG A 12 8.25 2.41 -8.19
C ARG A 12 7.28 1.27 -8.39
N MET A 13 5.99 1.55 -8.32
CA MET A 13 4.97 0.49 -8.26
C MET A 13 5.06 -0.49 -9.43
N PRO A 14 5.22 -0.06 -10.68
CA PRO A 14 5.22 -1.02 -11.78
C PRO A 14 6.35 -2.04 -11.73
N ALA A 15 7.44 -1.72 -11.05
CA ALA A 15 8.55 -2.65 -10.92
C ALA A 15 8.25 -3.76 -9.91
N TYR A 16 7.26 -3.57 -9.05
CA TYR A 16 6.99 -4.50 -7.97
C TYR A 16 5.65 -5.20 -8.11
N LEU A 17 4.66 -4.55 -8.68
CA LEU A 17 3.30 -5.10 -8.78
C LEU A 17 2.80 -5.01 -10.20
N SER A 18 2.09 -6.04 -10.65
CA SER A 18 1.34 -5.96 -11.90
C SER A 18 0.09 -5.11 -11.65
N ASP A 19 -0.60 -4.76 -12.72
CA ASP A 19 -1.84 -4.01 -12.61
C ASP A 19 -2.88 -4.77 -11.79
N ASP A 20 -2.96 -6.08 -11.99
CA ASP A 20 -3.91 -6.90 -11.26
C ASP A 20 -3.54 -6.98 -9.77
N GLU A 21 -2.26 -7.12 -9.47
CA GLU A 21 -1.80 -7.16 -8.07
C GLU A 21 -2.07 -5.84 -7.38
N TYR A 22 -1.88 -4.74 -8.08
CA TYR A 22 -2.15 -3.43 -7.50
C TYR A 22 -3.66 -3.24 -7.28
N ARG A 23 -4.47 -3.70 -8.21
CA ARG A 23 -5.92 -3.61 -8.05
C ARG A 23 -6.39 -4.43 -6.85
N GLU A 24 -5.81 -5.61 -6.67
CA GLU A 24 -6.11 -6.45 -5.51
C GLU A 24 -5.71 -5.76 -4.20
N LEU A 25 -4.57 -5.11 -4.18
CA LEU A 25 -4.12 -4.36 -3.01
C LEU A 25 -5.10 -3.24 -2.68
N GLN A 26 -5.54 -2.51 -3.70
CA GLN A 26 -6.49 -1.43 -3.48
C GLN A 26 -7.81 -1.96 -2.94
N ALA A 27 -8.30 -3.08 -3.45
CA ALA A 27 -9.52 -3.69 -2.96
C ALA A 27 -9.38 -4.13 -1.50
N HIS A 28 -8.22 -4.67 -1.15
CA HIS A 28 -7.94 -5.10 0.22
C HIS A 28 -7.95 -3.90 1.18
N LEU A 29 -7.29 -2.82 0.81
CA LEU A 29 -7.23 -1.63 1.66
C LEU A 29 -8.56 -0.89 1.69
N LEU A 30 -9.36 -0.99 0.64
CA LEU A 30 -10.68 -0.41 0.65
C LEU A 30 -11.56 -1.13 1.68
N ALA A 31 -11.46 -2.44 1.75
CA ALA A 31 -12.23 -3.23 2.73
C ALA A 31 -11.67 -3.09 4.14
N ARG A 32 -10.37 -2.99 4.27
CA ARG A 32 -9.68 -2.91 5.56
C ARG A 32 -8.56 -1.88 5.53
N PRO A 33 -8.90 -0.59 5.67
CA PRO A 33 -7.86 0.46 5.65
C PRO A 33 -6.83 0.30 6.77
N ASP A 34 -7.23 -0.36 7.86
CA ASP A 34 -6.36 -0.59 8.99
C ASP A 34 -5.62 -1.92 8.92
N ALA A 35 -5.58 -2.56 7.75
CA ALA A 35 -4.93 -3.86 7.60
C ALA A 35 -3.44 -3.82 7.94
N GLY A 36 -2.77 -2.73 7.62
CA GLY A 36 -1.35 -2.64 7.90
C GLY A 36 -1.06 -2.23 9.33
N ASP A 37 0.12 -2.60 9.81
CA ASP A 37 0.54 -2.26 11.15
C ASP A 37 1.08 -0.84 11.20
N VAL A 38 0.73 -0.09 12.23
CA VAL A 38 1.23 1.27 12.39
C VAL A 38 2.72 1.23 12.72
N ILE A 39 3.49 2.04 12.01
CA ILE A 39 4.91 2.19 12.27
C ILE A 39 5.07 3.12 13.47
N ARG A 40 5.78 2.62 14.50
CA ARG A 40 5.94 3.36 15.71
C ARG A 40 6.59 4.72 15.47
N GLY A 41 6.07 5.75 16.08
CA GLY A 41 6.64 7.10 15.98
C GLY A 41 6.40 7.80 14.64
N SER A 42 5.57 7.23 13.80
CA SER A 42 5.37 7.79 12.46
C SER A 42 4.17 8.71 12.34
N GLY A 43 3.37 8.80 13.36
CA GLY A 43 2.13 9.58 13.26
C GLY A 43 1.00 8.87 12.57
N GLY A 44 1.10 7.55 12.44
CA GLY A 44 0.01 6.78 11.85
C GLY A 44 0.30 6.15 10.51
N ILE A 45 1.53 6.25 10.03
CA ILE A 45 1.92 5.57 8.80
C ILE A 45 1.90 4.07 9.04
N ARG A 46 1.37 3.33 8.08
CA ARG A 46 1.21 1.89 8.19
C ARG A 46 2.04 1.15 7.15
N LYS A 47 2.36 -0.08 7.47
CA LYS A 47 3.04 -0.98 6.54
C LYS A 47 2.23 -2.25 6.40
N VAL A 48 2.05 -2.72 5.18
CA VAL A 48 1.37 -3.97 4.90
C VAL A 48 2.23 -4.76 3.92
N ARG A 49 2.37 -6.07 4.18
CA ARG A 49 3.12 -6.91 3.27
C ARG A 49 2.15 -7.47 2.23
N TRP A 50 2.49 -7.31 0.97
CA TRP A 50 1.62 -7.74 -0.10
C TRP A 50 2.33 -8.74 -1.01
N ALA A 51 1.66 -9.82 -1.32
CA ALA A 51 2.24 -10.83 -2.17
C ALA A 51 2.39 -10.28 -3.58
N ALA A 52 3.59 -10.41 -4.12
CA ALA A 52 3.88 -9.98 -5.47
C ALA A 52 4.30 -11.23 -6.23
N ARG A 53 3.33 -11.88 -6.84
CA ARG A 53 3.57 -13.11 -7.56
C ARG A 53 4.59 -12.88 -8.65
N GLY A 54 5.41 -13.85 -8.88
CA GLY A 54 6.48 -13.72 -9.84
C GLY A 54 7.71 -13.10 -9.27
N ARG A 55 7.63 -12.51 -8.10
CA ARG A 55 8.80 -12.07 -7.39
C ARG A 55 9.29 -13.12 -6.48
N GLY A 56 8.63 -14.09 -6.36
CA GLY A 56 9.04 -15.14 -5.72
C GLY A 56 9.09 -15.20 -4.43
N LYS A 57 9.62 -15.16 -3.77
CA LYS A 57 9.94 -15.50 -2.62
C LYS A 57 9.22 -15.00 -1.63
N SER A 58 9.54 -15.12 -0.78
CA SER A 58 9.16 -14.96 0.44
C SER A 58 8.63 -13.73 0.77
N GLY A 59 8.05 -13.18 0.48
CA GLY A 59 7.61 -12.08 1.12
C GLY A 59 6.95 -11.04 0.34
N GLY A 60 7.01 -11.10 -0.86
CA GLY A 60 6.42 -10.08 -1.66
C GLY A 60 7.01 -8.71 -1.38
N VAL A 61 6.18 -7.70 -1.31
CA VAL A 61 6.63 -6.33 -1.16
C VAL A 61 5.97 -5.68 0.04
N ARG A 62 6.68 -4.78 0.69
CA ARG A 62 6.14 -4.01 1.80
C ARG A 62 5.59 -2.70 1.26
N VAL A 63 4.31 -2.46 1.47
CA VAL A 63 3.66 -1.24 1.00
C VAL A 63 3.48 -0.31 2.19
N ILE A 64 3.91 0.92 2.04
CA ILE A 64 3.85 1.95 3.08
C ILE A 64 2.74 2.93 2.69
N TYR A 65 1.80 3.13 3.59
CA TYR A 65 0.67 4.00 3.29
C TYR A 65 0.17 4.73 4.54
N TYR A 66 -0.65 5.73 4.32
CA TYR A 66 -1.28 6.47 5.41
C TYR A 66 -2.78 6.53 5.14
N TRP A 67 -3.57 6.12 6.11
CA TRP A 67 -5.02 6.19 6.03
C TRP A 67 -5.50 7.46 6.71
N ALA A 68 -5.94 8.44 5.92
CA ALA A 68 -6.50 9.68 6.42
C ALA A 68 -8.01 9.49 6.54
N SER A 69 -8.44 8.91 7.66
CA SER A 69 -9.83 8.50 7.84
C SER A 69 -10.80 9.68 7.81
N ALA A 70 -10.37 10.83 8.29
CA ALA A 70 -11.25 11.99 8.35
C ALA A 70 -11.70 12.48 6.97
N VAL A 71 -10.90 12.21 5.94
CA VAL A 71 -11.22 12.63 4.58
C VAL A 71 -11.42 11.44 3.65
N ALA A 72 -11.45 10.23 4.20
CA ALA A 72 -11.66 9.01 3.43
C ALA A 72 -10.65 8.87 2.28
N GLN A 73 -9.38 9.03 2.60
CA GLN A 73 -8.31 8.90 1.62
C GLN A 73 -7.22 7.98 2.13
N ILE A 74 -6.61 7.24 1.22
CA ILE A 74 -5.42 6.46 1.51
C ILE A 74 -4.31 7.01 0.64
N TYR A 75 -3.23 7.44 1.29
CA TYR A 75 -2.05 7.92 0.60
C TYR A 75 -1.06 6.78 0.49
N LEU A 76 -0.78 6.36 -0.74
CA LEU A 76 0.19 5.31 -1.01
C LEU A 76 1.55 5.98 -1.12
N LEU A 77 2.40 5.75 -0.12
CA LEU A 77 3.63 6.53 0.04
C LEU A 77 4.81 5.94 -0.70
N THR A 78 5.05 4.66 -0.53
CA THR A 78 6.14 3.96 -1.21
C THR A 78 6.00 2.46 -1.06
N LEU A 79 6.87 1.76 -1.70
CA LEU A 79 6.95 0.31 -1.56
C LEU A 79 8.35 -0.17 -1.98
#